data_ab0637424d650b8d2bd0508086133d41
#
_entry.id   ab0637424d650b8d2bd0508086133d41
#
_cell.length_a   1.000
_cell.length_b   1.000
_cell.length_c   1.000
_cell.angle_alpha   90.00
_cell.angle_beta   90.00
_cell.angle_gamma   90.00
#
_symmetry.space_group_name_H-M   'P 1'
#
loop_
_entity.id
_entity.type
_entity.pdbx_description
1 polymer ?
#
loop_
_entity_poly.entity_id
_entity_poly.type
_entity_poly.pdbx_seq_one_letter_code
_entity_poly.pdbx_strand_id
1 'polypeptide(L)'
;PRFSEDDKINEAYYNAIKTLDTTGFLPDGRYCFYIEQDGRTDVERFQEQRAQHYSPERVAVADVDGDGTAELLFFIEGTCVRDSAEYVYRYSEEKNAFELEFEYSAGCNYYQNGVIKAKPLYSGFIYQDDFWPYSVFQYDENKNEFVLTASVEEIPKVPENPDNFPEEYDKDGDGKVYIISQGESVKYLDEQEYLAWKKQIFWMPEMKIDWCELGSNKELLEEIDKNYDMEKLKRKVPRFSEDDKINEAYYNAIK
;
A
#
# COMPACT_ATOMS: atom_id res chain seq x y z
N PRO A 1 4.55 6.28 -17.55
CA PRO A 1 4.08 7.62 -17.20
C PRO A 1 5.21 8.39 -16.54
N ARG A 2 5.29 9.66 -16.78
CA ARG A 2 6.13 10.57 -16.02
C ARG A 2 5.49 10.71 -14.65
N PHE A 3 6.28 10.87 -13.58
CA PHE A 3 5.72 11.26 -12.28
C PHE A 3 4.93 12.55 -12.41
N SER A 4 5.47 13.47 -13.20
CA SER A 4 4.86 14.72 -13.63
C SER A 4 5.58 15.24 -14.87
N GLU A 5 4.96 16.14 -15.63
CA GLU A 5 5.64 16.94 -16.63
C GLU A 5 6.46 18.08 -16.00
N ASP A 6 6.23 18.38 -14.71
CA ASP A 6 6.94 19.40 -13.95
C ASP A 6 8.24 18.84 -13.34
N ASP A 7 9.35 19.46 -13.68
CA ASP A 7 10.67 19.06 -13.17
C ASP A 7 10.80 19.24 -11.66
N LYS A 8 10.06 20.18 -11.04
CA LYS A 8 10.07 20.39 -9.59
C LYS A 8 9.41 19.24 -8.84
N ILE A 9 8.31 18.72 -9.37
CA ILE A 9 7.62 17.56 -8.80
C ILE A 9 8.56 16.35 -8.86
N ASN A 10 9.18 16.13 -10.02
CA ASN A 10 10.14 15.04 -10.18
C ASN A 10 11.32 15.17 -9.22
N GLU A 11 11.83 16.39 -9.01
CA GLU A 11 12.90 16.67 -8.04
C GLU A 11 12.45 16.38 -6.60
N ALA A 12 11.21 16.74 -6.24
CA ALA A 12 10.66 16.46 -4.91
C ALA A 12 10.59 14.94 -4.64
N TYR A 13 10.09 14.14 -5.60
CA TYR A 13 10.05 12.68 -5.48
C TYR A 13 11.44 12.08 -5.34
N TYR A 14 12.38 12.52 -6.17
CA TYR A 14 13.78 12.10 -6.08
C TYR A 14 14.37 12.38 -4.70
N ASN A 15 14.21 13.62 -4.20
CA ASN A 15 14.75 14.02 -2.92
C ASN A 15 14.12 13.24 -1.76
N ALA A 16 12.83 12.94 -1.81
CA ALA A 16 12.14 12.12 -0.81
C ALA A 16 12.70 10.69 -0.76
N ILE A 17 12.87 10.05 -1.92
CA ILE A 17 13.46 8.72 -2.04
C ILE A 17 14.90 8.72 -1.51
N LYS A 18 15.71 9.70 -1.93
CA LYS A 18 17.10 9.84 -1.49
C LYS A 18 17.20 10.08 0.01
N THR A 19 16.31 10.89 0.57
CA THR A 19 16.28 11.17 2.02
C THR A 19 15.98 9.89 2.80
N LEU A 20 14.97 9.13 2.41
CA LEU A 20 14.69 7.85 3.05
C LEU A 20 15.89 6.91 2.94
N ASP A 21 16.47 6.76 1.75
CA ASP A 21 17.58 5.82 1.51
C ASP A 21 18.85 6.18 2.29
N THR A 22 19.09 7.45 2.56
CA THR A 22 20.31 7.89 3.23
C THR A 22 20.16 8.13 4.72
N THR A 23 18.97 8.49 5.19
CA THR A 23 18.73 8.96 6.56
C THR A 23 17.65 8.21 7.31
N GLY A 24 16.78 7.46 6.64
CA GLY A 24 15.63 6.79 7.22
C GLY A 24 14.43 7.69 7.52
N PHE A 25 14.45 8.95 7.07
CA PHE A 25 13.31 9.84 7.24
C PHE A 25 12.33 9.74 6.08
N LEU A 26 11.05 9.56 6.41
CA LEU A 26 9.93 9.64 5.51
C LEU A 26 9.68 11.09 5.05
N PRO A 27 8.94 11.30 3.95
CA PRO A 27 8.71 12.65 3.41
C PRO A 27 8.03 13.63 4.36
N ASP A 28 7.28 13.14 5.33
CA ASP A 28 6.62 13.93 6.39
C ASP A 28 7.51 14.20 7.61
N GLY A 29 8.78 13.79 7.56
CA GLY A 29 9.77 13.99 8.62
C GLY A 29 9.73 12.94 9.74
N ARG A 30 8.87 11.93 9.65
CA ARG A 30 8.90 10.80 10.58
C ARG A 30 10.06 9.88 10.26
N TYR A 31 10.64 9.31 11.30
CA TYR A 31 11.66 8.28 11.15
C TYR A 31 11.00 6.91 10.95
N CYS A 32 11.46 6.15 9.97
CA CYS A 32 10.79 4.91 9.56
C CYS A 32 11.00 3.73 10.52
N PHE A 33 11.96 3.81 11.46
CA PHE A 33 12.22 2.76 12.44
C PHE A 33 11.98 3.24 13.86
N TYR A 34 11.81 2.29 14.80
CA TYR A 34 11.72 2.60 16.22
C TYR A 34 13.05 3.16 16.75
N ILE A 35 13.00 4.30 17.43
CA ILE A 35 14.18 4.98 17.98
C ILE A 35 14.38 4.55 19.44
N GLU A 36 15.45 3.80 19.71
CA GLU A 36 15.98 3.69 21.06
C GLU A 36 16.88 4.89 21.35
N GLN A 37 16.66 5.56 22.50
CA GLN A 37 17.49 6.70 22.91
C GLN A 37 18.81 6.22 23.50
N ASP A 38 19.80 5.97 22.66
CA ASP A 38 21.13 5.47 23.04
C ASP A 38 22.28 6.45 22.79
N GLY A 39 21.94 7.70 22.41
CA GLY A 39 22.91 8.77 22.16
C GLY A 39 23.55 8.77 20.77
N ARG A 40 23.20 7.82 19.91
CA ARG A 40 23.65 7.80 18.50
C ARG A 40 22.79 8.74 17.65
N THR A 41 23.31 9.15 16.49
CA THR A 41 22.55 9.90 15.49
C THR A 41 21.54 8.98 14.79
N ASP A 42 20.44 9.54 14.28
CA ASP A 42 19.43 8.78 13.57
C ASP A 42 20.00 8.11 12.31
N VAL A 43 20.95 8.78 11.63
CA VAL A 43 21.64 8.21 10.45
C VAL A 43 22.48 6.99 10.81
N GLU A 44 23.26 7.04 11.91
CA GLU A 44 24.06 5.89 12.36
C GLU A 44 23.18 4.71 12.72
N ARG A 45 22.05 4.95 13.41
CA ARG A 45 21.08 3.91 13.74
C ARG A 45 20.46 3.30 12.49
N PHE A 46 20.06 4.15 11.54
CA PHE A 46 19.47 3.71 10.29
C PHE A 46 20.40 2.77 9.52
N GLN A 47 21.68 3.14 9.38
CA GLN A 47 22.66 2.32 8.68
C GLN A 47 22.89 0.97 9.39
N GLU A 48 22.92 0.95 10.72
CA GLU A 48 23.09 -0.28 11.50
C GLU A 48 21.83 -1.16 11.41
N GLN A 49 20.65 -0.61 11.58
CA GLN A 49 19.39 -1.34 11.47
C GLN A 49 19.23 -1.92 10.06
N ARG A 50 19.51 -1.12 9.04
CA ARG A 50 19.48 -1.56 7.65
C ARG A 50 20.45 -2.71 7.38
N ALA A 51 21.63 -2.70 7.99
CA ALA A 51 22.60 -3.78 7.86
C ALA A 51 22.15 -5.10 8.53
N GLN A 52 21.19 -5.03 9.45
CA GLN A 52 20.63 -6.18 10.17
C GLN A 52 19.33 -6.70 9.54
N HIS A 53 18.71 -5.94 8.64
CA HIS A 53 17.47 -6.36 7.98
C HIS A 53 17.75 -7.35 6.84
N TYR A 54 16.88 -8.36 6.76
CA TYR A 54 16.97 -9.39 5.72
C TYR A 54 16.43 -8.93 4.36
N SER A 55 15.57 -7.92 4.35
CA SER A 55 14.97 -7.38 3.13
C SER A 55 15.11 -5.86 3.10
N PRO A 56 15.41 -5.29 1.92
CA PRO A 56 15.53 -3.85 1.76
C PRO A 56 14.15 -3.19 1.79
N GLU A 57 14.13 -1.92 2.19
CA GLU A 57 12.97 -1.05 1.97
C GLU A 57 12.69 -0.97 0.46
N ARG A 58 11.42 -0.77 0.12
CA ARG A 58 10.99 -0.68 -1.26
C ARG A 58 10.24 0.62 -1.52
N VAL A 59 10.40 1.13 -2.72
CA VAL A 59 9.69 2.32 -3.19
C VAL A 59 8.99 2.02 -4.51
N ALA A 60 7.85 2.62 -4.70
CA ALA A 60 7.16 2.62 -5.97
C ALA A 60 6.52 3.99 -6.23
N VAL A 61 6.13 4.22 -7.47
CA VAL A 61 5.33 5.38 -7.86
C VAL A 61 4.19 4.88 -8.72
N ALA A 62 2.96 5.14 -8.29
CA ALA A 62 1.76 4.68 -8.98
C ALA A 62 0.58 5.59 -8.61
N ASP A 63 -0.33 5.81 -9.55
CA ASP A 63 -1.60 6.48 -9.33
C ASP A 63 -2.56 5.47 -8.67
N VAL A 64 -2.60 5.47 -7.34
CA VAL A 64 -3.35 4.47 -6.56
C VAL A 64 -4.69 4.98 -6.05
N ASP A 65 -4.93 6.29 -6.10
CA ASP A 65 -6.21 6.91 -5.77
C ASP A 65 -7.10 7.13 -7.00
N GLY A 66 -6.51 7.13 -8.20
CA GLY A 66 -7.20 7.25 -9.48
C GLY A 66 -7.43 8.70 -9.92
N ASP A 67 -6.73 9.68 -9.35
CA ASP A 67 -6.86 11.10 -9.69
C ASP A 67 -6.06 11.51 -10.94
N GLY A 68 -5.19 10.63 -11.43
CA GLY A 68 -4.32 10.83 -12.59
C GLY A 68 -2.95 11.41 -12.22
N THR A 69 -2.70 11.66 -10.96
CA THR A 69 -1.38 11.98 -10.41
C THR A 69 -0.82 10.72 -9.76
N ALA A 70 0.47 10.48 -9.86
CA ALA A 70 1.04 9.28 -9.25
C ALA A 70 1.51 9.58 -7.82
N GLU A 71 1.20 8.71 -6.88
CA GLU A 71 1.66 8.77 -5.50
C GLU A 71 3.03 8.14 -5.33
N LEU A 72 3.72 8.54 -4.27
CA LEU A 72 4.96 7.93 -3.81
C LEU A 72 4.65 6.91 -2.72
N LEU A 73 4.93 5.65 -3.01
CA LEU A 73 4.68 4.53 -2.12
C LEU A 73 5.98 4.06 -1.47
N PHE A 74 5.94 3.82 -0.18
CA PHE A 74 7.04 3.19 0.56
C PHE A 74 6.55 1.92 1.24
N PHE A 75 7.34 0.87 1.12
CA PHE A 75 7.26 -0.31 1.95
C PHE A 75 8.48 -0.34 2.87
N ILE A 76 8.25 -0.22 4.15
CA ILE A 76 9.29 -0.28 5.18
C ILE A 76 9.19 -1.63 5.87
N GLU A 77 10.26 -2.40 5.82
CA GLU A 77 10.33 -3.67 6.53
C GLU A 77 10.89 -3.45 7.94
N GLY A 78 10.13 -3.84 8.94
CA GLY A 78 10.54 -3.79 10.34
C GLY A 78 11.43 -4.97 10.71
N THR A 79 11.94 -4.95 11.94
CA THR A 79 12.76 -6.06 12.51
C THR A 79 11.98 -7.35 12.65
N CYS A 80 10.66 -7.27 12.63
CA CYS A 80 9.76 -8.41 12.50
C CYS A 80 8.61 -8.06 11.56
N VAL A 81 7.95 -9.08 11.03
CA VAL A 81 6.82 -8.92 10.11
C VAL A 81 5.72 -7.99 10.63
N ARG A 82 5.55 -7.93 11.96
CA ARG A 82 4.56 -7.06 12.62
C ARG A 82 4.87 -5.57 12.46
N ASP A 83 6.14 -5.22 12.33
CA ASP A 83 6.61 -3.84 12.32
C ASP A 83 6.74 -3.29 10.89
N SER A 84 6.39 -4.09 9.88
CA SER A 84 6.41 -3.65 8.48
C SER A 84 5.19 -2.80 8.17
N ALA A 85 5.39 -1.74 7.40
CA ALA A 85 4.33 -0.80 7.04
C ALA A 85 4.44 -0.34 5.59
N GLU A 86 3.29 -0.03 5.01
CA GLU A 86 3.16 0.64 3.72
C GLU A 86 2.62 2.05 3.92
N TYR A 87 3.19 2.99 3.17
CA TYR A 87 2.85 4.41 3.19
C TYR A 87 2.57 4.87 1.78
N VAL A 88 1.54 5.70 1.61
CA VAL A 88 1.20 6.37 0.36
C VAL A 88 1.23 7.87 0.60
N TYR A 89 2.03 8.58 -0.19
CA TYR A 89 2.20 10.02 -0.11
C TYR A 89 1.84 10.68 -1.43
N ARG A 90 1.00 11.71 -1.35
CA ARG A 90 0.74 12.64 -2.45
C ARG A 90 1.64 13.87 -2.31
N TYR A 91 2.14 14.37 -3.44
CA TYR A 91 2.81 15.66 -3.45
C TYR A 91 1.81 16.80 -3.65
N SER A 92 1.73 17.71 -2.69
CA SER A 92 0.92 18.92 -2.76
C SER A 92 1.74 20.06 -3.35
N GLU A 93 1.42 20.49 -4.58
CA GLU A 93 2.08 21.65 -5.19
C GLU A 93 1.81 22.93 -4.41
N GLU A 94 0.59 23.10 -3.86
CA GLU A 94 0.21 24.26 -3.06
C GLU A 94 1.09 24.39 -1.82
N LYS A 95 1.33 23.29 -1.13
CA LYS A 95 2.15 23.25 0.10
C LYS A 95 3.63 23.06 -0.18
N ASN A 96 3.99 22.70 -1.41
CA ASN A 96 5.34 22.28 -1.81
C ASN A 96 5.88 21.20 -0.85
N ALA A 97 5.05 20.21 -0.53
CA ALA A 97 5.35 19.18 0.46
C ALA A 97 4.55 17.89 0.16
N PHE A 98 5.05 16.78 0.70
CA PHE A 98 4.30 15.53 0.69
C PHE A 98 3.27 15.50 1.82
N GLU A 99 2.11 14.95 1.51
CA GLU A 99 1.01 14.70 2.43
C GLU A 99 0.77 13.19 2.48
N LEU A 100 0.64 12.65 3.69
CA LEU A 100 0.32 11.25 3.88
C LEU A 100 -1.15 11.02 3.58
N GLU A 101 -1.45 10.12 2.65
CA GLU A 101 -2.82 9.71 2.31
C GLU A 101 -3.21 8.38 2.92
N PHE A 102 -2.20 7.52 3.15
CA PHE A 102 -2.45 6.19 3.69
C PHE A 102 -1.23 5.65 4.44
N GLU A 103 -1.53 4.96 5.54
CA GLU A 103 -0.56 4.17 6.30
C GLU A 103 -1.24 2.93 6.83
N TYR A 104 -0.61 1.77 6.63
CA TYR A 104 -1.10 0.51 7.17
C TYR A 104 0.05 -0.48 7.37
N SER A 105 -0.21 -1.52 8.18
CA SER A 105 0.68 -2.69 8.20
C SER A 105 0.84 -3.23 6.79
N ALA A 106 2.01 -3.68 6.40
CA ALA A 106 2.29 -4.17 5.06
C ALA A 106 1.32 -5.29 4.62
N GLY A 107 1.21 -5.51 3.33
CA GLY A 107 0.32 -6.52 2.73
C GLY A 107 -0.90 -5.91 2.03
N CYS A 108 -0.72 -4.77 1.40
CA CYS A 108 -1.75 -4.06 0.65
C CYS A 108 -1.83 -4.50 -0.81
N ASN A 109 -3.07 -4.63 -1.30
CA ASN A 109 -3.39 -4.79 -2.70
C ASN A 109 -4.14 -3.52 -3.15
N TYR A 110 -3.65 -2.87 -4.17
CA TYR A 110 -4.20 -1.64 -4.74
C TYR A 110 -5.06 -1.96 -5.95
N TYR A 111 -6.20 -1.27 -6.10
CA TYR A 111 -7.13 -1.46 -7.21
C TYR A 111 -7.32 -0.16 -7.98
N GLN A 112 -7.51 -0.25 -9.29
CA GLN A 112 -7.63 0.91 -10.19
C GLN A 112 -8.80 1.86 -9.89
N ASN A 113 -9.71 1.47 -9.00
CA ASN A 113 -10.83 2.29 -8.55
C ASN A 113 -10.58 3.01 -7.22
N GLY A 114 -9.33 3.23 -6.83
CA GLY A 114 -8.99 3.92 -5.59
C GLY A 114 -9.36 3.11 -4.34
N VAL A 115 -9.35 1.77 -4.43
CA VAL A 115 -9.60 0.86 -3.32
C VAL A 115 -8.30 0.19 -2.90
N ILE A 116 -8.07 0.12 -1.60
CA ILE A 116 -6.99 -0.68 -1.01
C ILE A 116 -7.61 -1.83 -0.22
N LYS A 117 -7.16 -3.05 -0.50
CA LYS A 117 -7.39 -4.23 0.33
C LYS A 117 -6.15 -4.46 1.19
N ALA A 118 -6.25 -4.17 2.48
CA ALA A 118 -5.14 -4.27 3.40
C ALA A 118 -5.28 -5.50 4.29
N LYS A 119 -4.27 -6.38 4.27
CA LYS A 119 -4.21 -7.59 5.09
C LYS A 119 -3.16 -7.40 6.18
N PRO A 120 -3.48 -7.62 7.45
CA PRO A 120 -2.46 -7.63 8.49
C PRO A 120 -1.48 -8.77 8.19
N LEU A 121 -0.18 -8.50 8.19
CA LEU A 121 0.86 -9.52 7.95
C LEU A 121 0.92 -10.58 9.04
N TYR A 122 0.44 -10.23 10.24
CA TYR A 122 0.37 -11.14 11.37
C TYR A 122 -1.02 -11.09 11.98
N SER A 123 -1.76 -12.20 11.90
CA SER A 123 -2.89 -12.44 12.79
C SER A 123 -2.41 -13.44 13.84
N GLY A 124 -2.56 -13.11 15.11
CA GLY A 124 -2.26 -14.02 16.22
C GLY A 124 -3.17 -15.27 16.25
N PHE A 125 -4.03 -15.40 15.26
CA PHE A 125 -4.95 -16.51 15.08
C PHE A 125 -4.43 -17.42 13.99
N ILE A 126 -4.38 -18.71 14.26
CA ILE A 126 -4.14 -19.73 13.25
C ILE A 126 -5.47 -19.89 12.51
N TYR A 127 -5.60 -19.22 11.36
CA TYR A 127 -6.70 -19.52 10.45
C TYR A 127 -6.45 -20.90 9.85
N GLN A 128 -7.39 -21.79 10.04
CA GLN A 128 -7.27 -23.18 9.57
C GLN A 128 -7.50 -23.32 8.06
N ASP A 129 -8.04 -22.27 7.43
CA ASP A 129 -8.40 -22.22 6.01
C ASP A 129 -7.67 -21.09 5.27
N ASP A 130 -7.80 -21.07 3.95
CA ASP A 130 -7.17 -20.11 3.03
C ASP A 130 -7.69 -18.65 3.16
N PHE A 131 -8.64 -18.38 4.08
CA PHE A 131 -9.17 -17.04 4.29
C PHE A 131 -8.30 -16.25 5.27
N TRP A 132 -7.92 -15.05 4.85
CA TRP A 132 -7.20 -14.09 5.69
C TRP A 132 -8.06 -12.82 5.88
N PRO A 133 -8.37 -12.41 7.12
CA PRO A 133 -9.11 -11.18 7.38
C PRO A 133 -8.44 -9.99 6.73
N TYR A 134 -9.24 -9.01 6.31
CA TYR A 134 -8.73 -7.82 5.67
C TYR A 134 -9.62 -6.61 5.92
N SER A 135 -9.01 -5.44 5.77
CA SER A 135 -9.68 -4.16 5.76
C SER A 135 -9.77 -3.62 4.34
N VAL A 136 -10.83 -2.86 4.07
CA VAL A 136 -11.06 -2.18 2.81
C VAL A 136 -11.02 -0.69 3.06
N PHE A 137 -10.15 -0.01 2.34
CA PHE A 137 -10.07 1.44 2.33
C PHE A 137 -10.49 1.96 0.96
N GLN A 138 -11.13 3.11 0.94
CA GLN A 138 -11.52 3.82 -0.28
C GLN A 138 -10.99 5.24 -0.20
N TYR A 139 -10.45 5.75 -1.30
CA TYR A 139 -10.02 7.13 -1.36
C TYR A 139 -11.20 8.10 -1.22
N ASP A 140 -11.07 9.09 -0.35
CA ASP A 140 -12.03 10.16 -0.11
C ASP A 140 -11.44 11.48 -0.62
N GLU A 141 -11.86 11.92 -1.80
CA GLU A 141 -11.38 13.14 -2.47
C GLU A 141 -11.59 14.41 -1.61
N ASN A 142 -12.58 14.42 -0.70
CA ASN A 142 -12.84 15.59 0.15
C ASN A 142 -11.83 15.69 1.30
N LYS A 143 -11.23 14.57 1.67
CA LYS A 143 -10.26 14.49 2.76
C LYS A 143 -8.83 14.35 2.25
N ASN A 144 -8.66 13.97 0.99
CA ASN A 144 -7.41 13.55 0.38
C ASN A 144 -6.71 12.45 1.20
N GLU A 145 -7.47 11.42 1.56
CA GLU A 145 -6.97 10.27 2.32
C GLU A 145 -7.77 9.01 2.03
N PHE A 146 -7.16 7.86 2.24
CA PHE A 146 -7.86 6.59 2.21
C PHE A 146 -8.57 6.34 3.54
N VAL A 147 -9.88 6.20 3.50
CA VAL A 147 -10.72 5.96 4.67
C VAL A 147 -11.16 4.51 4.77
N LEU A 148 -11.16 3.95 5.97
CA LEU A 148 -11.68 2.61 6.23
C LEU A 148 -13.18 2.56 5.95
N THR A 149 -13.57 1.70 5.00
CA THR A 149 -14.99 1.53 4.60
C THR A 149 -15.55 0.19 5.01
N ALA A 150 -14.72 -0.84 5.16
CA ALA A 150 -15.15 -2.14 5.65
C ALA A 150 -14.00 -2.92 6.29
N SER A 151 -14.35 -3.79 7.25
CA SER A 151 -13.49 -4.88 7.72
C SER A 151 -14.19 -6.20 7.43
N VAL A 152 -13.43 -7.20 7.02
CA VAL A 152 -13.94 -8.49 6.58
C VAL A 152 -13.28 -9.61 7.36
N GLU A 153 -14.09 -10.47 7.94
CA GLU A 153 -13.68 -11.65 8.69
C GLU A 153 -14.47 -12.87 8.22
N GLU A 154 -13.96 -14.07 8.46
CA GLU A 154 -14.67 -15.33 8.28
C GLU A 154 -14.83 -16.01 9.64
N ILE A 155 -16.02 -16.54 9.90
CA ILE A 155 -16.28 -17.43 11.04
C ILE A 155 -16.40 -18.84 10.47
N PRO A 156 -15.42 -19.71 10.67
CA PRO A 156 -15.55 -21.12 10.35
C PRO A 156 -16.33 -21.84 11.45
N LYS A 157 -17.11 -22.85 11.07
CA LYS A 157 -17.73 -23.77 12.00
C LYS A 157 -16.69 -24.72 12.56
N VAL A 158 -16.31 -24.55 13.82
CA VAL A 158 -15.32 -25.39 14.47
C VAL A 158 -16.00 -26.37 15.45
N PRO A 159 -15.65 -27.67 15.42
CA PRO A 159 -16.28 -28.69 16.25
C PRO A 159 -16.14 -28.42 17.76
N GLU A 160 -15.07 -27.75 18.17
CA GLU A 160 -14.78 -27.45 19.58
C GLU A 160 -15.65 -26.34 20.16
N ASN A 161 -16.29 -25.54 19.32
CA ASN A 161 -17.12 -24.41 19.75
C ASN A 161 -18.33 -24.17 18.82
N PRO A 162 -19.23 -25.15 18.69
CA PRO A 162 -20.34 -25.07 17.73
C PRO A 162 -21.34 -23.96 18.09
N ASP A 163 -21.48 -23.59 19.36
CA ASP A 163 -22.47 -22.61 19.82
C ASP A 163 -22.17 -21.17 19.37
N ASN A 164 -20.94 -20.89 18.93
CA ASN A 164 -20.54 -19.56 18.46
C ASN A 164 -20.69 -19.39 16.94
N PHE A 165 -21.11 -20.43 16.23
CA PHE A 165 -21.31 -20.37 14.79
C PHE A 165 -22.72 -19.87 14.45
N PRO A 166 -22.91 -18.83 13.63
CA PRO A 166 -24.22 -18.28 13.32
C PRO A 166 -24.92 -19.08 12.20
N GLU A 167 -25.44 -20.26 12.54
CA GLU A 167 -26.08 -21.24 11.65
C GLU A 167 -27.15 -20.63 10.72
N GLU A 168 -27.86 -19.59 11.17
CA GLU A 168 -28.92 -18.97 10.39
C GLU A 168 -28.42 -18.23 9.14
N TYR A 169 -27.11 -17.94 9.06
CA TYR A 169 -26.50 -17.28 7.92
C TYR A 169 -25.73 -18.23 7.00
N ASP A 170 -25.48 -19.47 7.42
CA ASP A 170 -24.87 -20.54 6.62
C ASP A 170 -25.95 -21.23 5.78
N LYS A 171 -26.32 -20.62 4.64
CA LYS A 171 -27.46 -21.07 3.81
C LYS A 171 -27.12 -22.27 2.94
N ASP A 172 -25.84 -22.41 2.54
CA ASP A 172 -25.37 -23.51 1.71
C ASP A 172 -24.80 -24.69 2.51
N GLY A 173 -24.60 -24.51 3.81
CA GLY A 173 -24.18 -25.55 4.74
C GLY A 173 -22.70 -25.92 4.62
N ASP A 174 -21.88 -25.01 4.08
CA ASP A 174 -20.44 -25.22 3.93
C ASP A 174 -19.63 -25.00 5.22
N GLY A 175 -20.29 -24.48 6.25
CA GLY A 175 -19.70 -24.20 7.56
C GLY A 175 -18.88 -22.91 7.59
N LYS A 176 -19.17 -21.93 6.73
CA LYS A 176 -18.51 -20.63 6.67
C LYS A 176 -19.51 -19.49 6.65
N VAL A 177 -19.27 -18.48 7.44
CA VAL A 177 -20.04 -17.24 7.42
C VAL A 177 -19.07 -16.06 7.39
N TYR A 178 -19.31 -15.11 6.51
CA TYR A 178 -18.48 -13.90 6.36
C TYR A 178 -19.12 -12.73 7.10
N ILE A 179 -18.32 -12.03 7.88
CA ILE A 179 -18.72 -10.81 8.57
C ILE A 179 -18.17 -9.61 7.83
N ILE A 180 -19.05 -8.66 7.50
CA ILE A 180 -18.64 -7.37 6.93
C ILE A 180 -19.08 -6.27 7.89
N SER A 181 -18.09 -5.61 8.49
CA SER A 181 -18.30 -4.46 9.37
C SER A 181 -18.06 -3.16 8.59
N GLN A 182 -19.09 -2.29 8.54
CA GLN A 182 -19.04 -0.99 7.86
C GLN A 182 -19.53 0.10 8.83
N GLY A 183 -18.61 0.79 9.50
CA GLY A 183 -18.94 1.68 10.62
C GLY A 183 -19.64 0.90 11.74
N GLU A 184 -20.85 1.33 12.10
CA GLU A 184 -21.68 0.64 13.13
C GLU A 184 -22.50 -0.54 12.56
N SER A 185 -22.53 -0.72 11.25
CA SER A 185 -23.29 -1.78 10.59
C SER A 185 -22.46 -3.05 10.48
N VAL A 186 -23.05 -4.17 10.91
CA VAL A 186 -22.45 -5.51 10.75
C VAL A 186 -23.41 -6.38 9.94
N LYS A 187 -22.89 -7.04 8.93
CA LYS A 187 -23.61 -7.97 8.07
C LYS A 187 -22.96 -9.34 8.15
N TYR A 188 -23.80 -10.36 8.27
CA TYR A 188 -23.41 -11.76 8.16
C TYR A 188 -23.85 -12.25 6.78
N LEU A 189 -22.95 -12.80 6.02
CA LEU A 189 -23.16 -13.20 4.64
C LEU A 189 -22.73 -14.65 4.44
N ASP A 190 -23.51 -15.37 3.68
CA ASP A 190 -23.16 -16.63 3.07
C ASP A 190 -22.12 -16.42 1.94
N GLU A 191 -21.44 -17.47 1.49
CA GLU A 191 -20.37 -17.38 0.49
C GLU A 191 -20.81 -16.63 -0.78
N GLN A 192 -21.97 -16.96 -1.34
CA GLN A 192 -22.47 -16.31 -2.55
C GLN A 192 -22.75 -14.81 -2.37
N GLU A 193 -23.28 -14.42 -1.22
CA GLU A 193 -23.55 -13.02 -0.88
C GLU A 193 -22.23 -12.26 -0.68
N TYR A 194 -21.27 -12.89 -0.02
CA TYR A 194 -19.93 -12.34 0.15
C TYR A 194 -19.22 -12.15 -1.19
N LEU A 195 -19.26 -13.15 -2.08
CA LEU A 195 -18.64 -13.04 -3.41
C LEU A 195 -19.29 -11.93 -4.26
N ALA A 196 -20.62 -11.77 -4.16
CA ALA A 196 -21.34 -10.69 -4.81
C ALA A 196 -20.91 -9.32 -4.27
N TRP A 197 -20.83 -9.17 -2.94
CA TRP A 197 -20.33 -7.95 -2.30
C TRP A 197 -18.87 -7.67 -2.70
N LYS A 198 -17.99 -8.66 -2.63
CA LYS A 198 -16.58 -8.54 -3.02
C LYS A 198 -16.43 -8.04 -4.46
N LYS A 199 -17.24 -8.57 -5.39
CA LYS A 199 -17.24 -8.14 -6.79
C LYS A 199 -17.68 -6.68 -6.97
N GLN A 200 -18.56 -6.18 -6.12
CA GLN A 200 -18.96 -4.76 -6.15
C GLN A 200 -17.86 -3.83 -5.66
N ILE A 201 -17.13 -4.24 -4.63
CA ILE A 201 -16.05 -3.42 -4.06
C ILE A 201 -14.81 -3.42 -4.99
N PHE A 202 -14.37 -4.60 -5.40
CA PHE A 202 -13.18 -4.80 -6.22
C PHE A 202 -13.58 -4.99 -7.71
N TRP A 203 -14.37 -4.04 -8.25
CA TRP A 203 -14.90 -4.16 -9.61
C TRP A 203 -13.87 -3.82 -10.70
N MET A 204 -12.82 -3.08 -10.34
CA MET A 204 -11.67 -2.81 -11.21
C MET A 204 -10.54 -3.81 -10.92
N PRO A 205 -9.64 -4.05 -11.89
CA PRO A 205 -8.53 -4.96 -11.67
C PRO A 205 -7.57 -4.47 -10.59
N GLU A 206 -6.92 -5.43 -9.95
CA GLU A 206 -5.80 -5.19 -9.06
C GLU A 206 -4.63 -4.61 -9.85
N MET A 207 -3.99 -3.59 -9.28
CA MET A 207 -2.82 -2.94 -9.85
C MET A 207 -1.56 -3.75 -9.55
N LYS A 208 -0.71 -3.89 -10.54
CA LYS A 208 0.64 -4.38 -10.30
C LYS A 208 1.52 -3.20 -9.89
N ILE A 209 1.94 -3.17 -8.64
CA ILE A 209 2.90 -2.18 -8.16
C ILE A 209 4.32 -2.67 -8.46
N ASP A 210 5.06 -1.90 -9.24
CA ASP A 210 6.45 -2.20 -9.58
C ASP A 210 7.38 -1.61 -8.51
N TRP A 211 7.58 -2.37 -7.46
CA TRP A 211 8.45 -2.03 -6.35
C TRP A 211 9.93 -2.05 -6.75
N CYS A 212 10.66 -1.04 -6.32
CA CYS A 212 12.12 -0.95 -6.41
C CYS A 212 12.72 -1.06 -5.02
N GLU A 213 13.71 -1.93 -4.85
CA GLU A 213 14.44 -2.07 -3.59
C GLU A 213 15.41 -0.90 -3.39
N LEU A 214 15.40 -0.31 -2.19
CA LEU A 214 16.36 0.69 -1.76
C LEU A 214 17.57 0.01 -1.13
N GLY A 215 18.75 0.59 -1.27
CA GLY A 215 19.99 0.07 -0.69
C GLY A 215 20.65 -1.11 -1.40
N SER A 216 19.92 -1.91 -2.15
CA SER A 216 20.50 -2.96 -3.00
C SER A 216 21.05 -2.42 -4.33
N ASN A 217 20.69 -1.21 -4.69
CA ASN A 217 21.07 -0.52 -5.92
C ASN A 217 21.88 0.74 -5.62
N LYS A 218 23.02 0.61 -4.90
CA LYS A 218 23.99 1.71 -4.84
C LYS A 218 24.30 2.28 -6.22
N GLU A 219 24.41 1.39 -7.24
CA GLU A 219 24.61 1.77 -8.64
C GLU A 219 23.43 2.59 -9.19
N LEU A 220 22.18 2.31 -8.80
CA LEU A 220 21.01 3.09 -9.24
C LEU A 220 21.02 4.49 -8.62
N LEU A 221 21.34 4.62 -7.33
CA LEU A 221 21.42 5.91 -6.66
C LEU A 221 22.65 6.71 -7.15
N GLU A 222 23.79 6.06 -7.35
CA GLU A 222 24.96 6.68 -7.95
C GLU A 222 24.72 7.07 -9.42
N GLU A 223 23.91 6.33 -10.15
CA GLU A 223 23.54 6.64 -11.53
C GLU A 223 22.51 7.77 -11.59
N ILE A 224 21.56 7.82 -10.62
CA ILE A 224 20.63 8.93 -10.43
C ILE A 224 21.40 10.20 -10.06
N ASP A 225 22.34 10.14 -9.13
CA ASP A 225 23.19 11.28 -8.72
C ASP A 225 24.09 11.79 -9.87
N LYS A 226 24.58 10.90 -10.74
CA LYS A 226 25.49 11.29 -11.83
C LYS A 226 24.79 11.89 -13.04
N ASN A 227 23.58 11.45 -13.35
CA ASN A 227 22.97 11.76 -14.65
C ASN A 227 21.63 12.47 -14.55
N TYR A 228 21.02 12.60 -13.34
CA TYR A 228 19.64 13.09 -13.19
C TYR A 228 18.70 12.39 -14.19
N ASP A 229 18.93 11.07 -14.39
CA ASP A 229 18.27 10.32 -15.46
C ASP A 229 16.88 9.85 -14.98
N MET A 230 16.00 10.83 -14.83
CA MET A 230 14.57 10.62 -14.59
C MET A 230 13.94 9.71 -15.66
N GLU A 231 14.55 9.59 -16.84
CA GLU A 231 14.12 8.66 -17.89
C GLU A 231 14.17 7.19 -17.42
N LYS A 232 15.14 6.82 -16.56
CA LYS A 232 15.22 5.46 -16.02
C LYS A 232 14.21 5.20 -14.90
N LEU A 233 13.95 6.17 -14.04
CA LEU A 233 12.84 6.12 -13.09
C LEU A 233 11.49 6.10 -13.83
N LYS A 234 11.32 6.94 -14.84
CA LYS A 234 10.15 6.96 -15.74
C LYS A 234 9.89 5.60 -16.43
N ARG A 235 10.94 4.83 -16.75
CA ARG A 235 10.81 3.50 -17.38
C ARG A 235 10.37 2.41 -16.40
N LYS A 236 10.43 2.63 -15.09
CA LYS A 236 10.03 1.68 -14.06
C LYS A 236 8.61 1.89 -13.56
N VAL A 237 7.96 2.99 -13.91
CA VAL A 237 6.53 3.20 -13.64
C VAL A 237 5.71 2.27 -14.55
N PRO A 238 4.71 1.55 -14.04
CA PRO A 238 3.92 0.62 -14.83
C PRO A 238 3.37 1.28 -16.07
N ARG A 239 3.69 0.73 -17.23
CA ARG A 239 3.02 1.10 -18.48
C ARG A 239 1.85 0.16 -18.64
N PHE A 240 0.67 0.68 -18.89
CA PHE A 240 -0.49 -0.14 -19.26
C PHE A 240 -0.25 -0.87 -20.59
N SER A 241 0.65 -0.32 -21.42
CA SER A 241 1.07 -0.88 -22.70
C SER A 241 2.49 -0.41 -23.04
N GLU A 242 3.19 -1.17 -23.90
CA GLU A 242 4.42 -0.72 -24.53
C GLU A 242 4.17 0.39 -25.59
N ASP A 243 2.92 0.60 -25.98
CA ASP A 243 2.50 1.64 -26.92
C ASP A 243 2.06 2.91 -26.17
N ASP A 244 2.85 3.98 -26.30
CA ASP A 244 2.58 5.27 -25.65
C ASP A 244 1.24 5.89 -26.06
N LYS A 245 0.74 5.60 -27.29
CA LYS A 245 -0.58 6.07 -27.75
C LYS A 245 -1.73 5.38 -27.04
N ILE A 246 -1.56 4.12 -26.66
CA ILE A 246 -2.55 3.37 -25.87
C ILE A 246 -2.58 3.92 -24.46
N ASN A 247 -1.43 4.22 -23.87
CA ASN A 247 -1.35 4.85 -22.55
C ASN A 247 -2.04 6.22 -22.55
N GLU A 248 -1.75 7.06 -23.54
CA GLU A 248 -2.38 8.38 -23.71
C GLU A 248 -3.90 8.28 -23.93
N ALA A 249 -4.35 7.34 -24.76
CA ALA A 249 -5.78 7.09 -24.99
C ALA A 249 -6.50 6.61 -23.73
N TYR A 250 -5.87 5.78 -22.93
CA TYR A 250 -6.40 5.27 -21.65
C TYR A 250 -6.56 6.40 -20.63
N TYR A 251 -5.54 7.25 -20.47
CA TYR A 251 -5.62 8.43 -19.58
C TYR A 251 -6.66 9.45 -20.02
N ASN A 252 -6.84 9.62 -21.33
CA ASN A 252 -7.87 10.53 -21.85
C ASN A 252 -9.30 9.97 -21.73
N ALA A 253 -9.45 8.66 -21.61
CA ALA A 253 -10.75 8.01 -21.43
C ALA A 253 -11.22 7.97 -19.96
N ILE A 254 -10.29 8.18 -19.00
CA ILE A 254 -10.57 8.20 -17.56
C ILE A 254 -10.84 9.64 -17.07
N LYS A 255 -10.47 10.66 -17.85
CA LYS A 255 -10.86 12.07 -17.61
C LYS A 255 -12.30 12.33 -18.05
#